data_c318321bd21745a24e0a2acbff83de66
#
_entry.id   c318321bd21745a24e0a2acbff83de66
#
_cell.length_a   1.000
_cell.length_b   1.000
_cell.length_c   1.000
_cell.angle_alpha   90.00
_cell.angle_beta   90.00
_cell.angle_gamma   90.00
#
_symmetry.space_group_name_H-M   'P 1'
#
loop_
_entity.id
_entity.type
_entity.pdbx_description
1 polymer ?
#
loop_
_entity_poly.entity_id
_entity_poly.type
_entity_poly.pdbx_seq_one_letter_code
_entity_poly.pdbx_strand_id
1 'polypeptide(L)'
;MRWKGRRVSSNVEDRRGGGGVKAGGISILGLIVAFVAWKFLGVDPQQAYQATKQVTAQTGAAETQGLDNPTPDQQEAMDFVGTVLADTEDTWSQIFQQQLGQQYVPPKLVMFSGVINSGCGTAQSAMGPFYCPADQKVYIDTAFFKDMRTQMGIGGEQNQTELARQDQAGDFAQAYVVAHEVGHHIQTILGLSLIHI
;
A
#
# COMPACT_ATOMS: atom_id res chain seq x y z
N MET A 1 14.93 -11.26 13.04
CA MET A 1 14.15 -10.42 13.99
C MET A 1 13.02 -11.27 14.60
N ARG A 2 12.66 -11.10 15.88
CA ARG A 2 11.56 -11.89 16.52
C ARG A 2 10.28 -11.08 16.44
N TRP A 3 9.48 -11.28 15.42
CA TRP A 3 8.24 -10.54 15.19
C TRP A 3 6.97 -11.42 15.23
N LYS A 4 7.10 -12.73 14.94
CA LYS A 4 5.96 -13.66 14.91
C LYS A 4 5.27 -13.74 16.29
N GLY A 5 3.93 -13.68 16.28
CA GLY A 5 3.11 -13.71 17.49
C GLY A 5 3.03 -12.39 18.28
N ARG A 6 3.56 -11.29 17.75
CA ARG A 6 3.42 -9.95 18.32
C ARG A 6 2.15 -9.24 17.81
N ARG A 7 1.84 -8.08 18.38
CA ARG A 7 0.72 -7.23 17.95
C ARG A 7 0.88 -6.84 16.48
N VAL A 8 -0.21 -6.94 15.74
CA VAL A 8 -0.32 -6.46 14.35
C VAL A 8 -1.17 -5.20 14.35
N SER A 9 -0.74 -4.14 13.67
CA SER A 9 -1.47 -2.89 13.56
C SER A 9 -2.75 -3.06 12.73
N SER A 10 -3.83 -2.41 13.16
CA SER A 10 -5.06 -2.28 12.38
C SER A 10 -5.01 -1.15 11.33
N ASN A 11 -3.90 -0.39 11.28
CA ASN A 11 -3.71 0.69 10.32
C ASN A 11 -3.11 0.23 8.99
N VAL A 12 -3.09 -1.08 8.71
CA VAL A 12 -2.69 -1.62 7.41
C VAL A 12 -3.92 -1.75 6.52
N GLU A 13 -3.88 -1.12 5.35
CA GLU A 13 -4.87 -1.26 4.28
C GLU A 13 -4.28 -2.17 3.19
N ASP A 14 -4.86 -3.35 2.97
CA ASP A 14 -4.47 -4.23 1.88
C ASP A 14 -5.21 -3.84 0.59
N ARG A 15 -4.47 -3.40 -0.41
CA ARG A 15 -5.00 -3.06 -1.74
C ARG A 15 -4.33 -3.86 -2.86
N ARG A 16 -3.77 -5.01 -2.55
CA ARG A 16 -3.05 -5.89 -3.50
C ARG A 16 -3.96 -6.62 -4.47
N GLY A 17 -5.25 -6.74 -4.16
CA GLY A 17 -6.25 -7.44 -5.00
C GLY A 17 -6.71 -6.67 -6.24
N GLY A 18 -6.23 -5.46 -6.47
CA GLY A 18 -6.69 -4.54 -7.52
C GLY A 18 -6.20 -4.83 -8.94
N GLY A 19 -6.00 -6.07 -9.33
CA GLY A 19 -5.58 -6.45 -10.70
C GLY A 19 -6.64 -7.14 -11.56
N GLY A 20 -7.82 -7.39 -11.03
CA GLY A 20 -8.91 -8.03 -11.75
C GLY A 20 -10.16 -7.16 -11.76
N VAL A 21 -10.46 -6.52 -12.89
CA VAL A 21 -11.82 -6.06 -13.16
C VAL A 21 -12.69 -7.31 -13.07
N LYS A 22 -13.34 -7.56 -11.91
CA LYS A 22 -14.42 -8.53 -11.85
C LYS A 22 -15.47 -8.06 -12.85
N ALA A 23 -15.52 -8.69 -14.02
CA ALA A 23 -16.60 -8.53 -15.00
C ALA A 23 -17.88 -8.99 -14.33
N GLY A 24 -18.66 -8.07 -13.73
CA GLY A 24 -19.88 -8.43 -13.03
C GLY A 24 -20.69 -7.29 -12.42
N GLY A 25 -20.13 -6.12 -12.23
CA GLY A 25 -20.86 -4.98 -11.70
C GLY A 25 -21.20 -3.95 -12.79
N ILE A 26 -22.47 -3.92 -13.25
CA ILE A 26 -22.96 -2.80 -14.07
C ILE A 26 -22.95 -1.57 -13.17
N SER A 27 -22.02 -0.65 -13.39
CA SER A 27 -21.99 0.62 -12.68
C SER A 27 -23.31 1.37 -12.99
N ILE A 28 -24.06 1.74 -11.96
CA ILE A 28 -25.30 2.53 -12.11
C ILE A 28 -25.01 3.80 -12.92
N LEU A 29 -23.82 4.41 -12.75
CA LEU A 29 -23.38 5.56 -13.52
C LEU A 29 -23.22 5.23 -15.02
N GLY A 30 -22.67 4.06 -15.35
CA GLY A 30 -22.55 3.60 -16.75
C GLY A 30 -23.89 3.37 -17.40
N LEU A 31 -24.90 2.87 -16.65
CA LEU A 31 -26.27 2.74 -17.16
C LEU A 31 -26.92 4.11 -17.40
N ILE A 32 -26.72 5.07 -16.52
CA ILE A 32 -27.26 6.43 -16.66
C ILE A 32 -26.65 7.10 -17.90
N VAL A 33 -25.33 7.02 -18.10
CA VAL A 33 -24.65 7.58 -19.26
C VAL A 33 -25.11 6.92 -20.57
N ALA A 34 -25.24 5.60 -20.58
CA ALA A 34 -25.75 4.86 -21.73
C ALA A 34 -27.21 5.26 -22.06
N PHE A 35 -28.06 5.43 -21.03
CA PHE A 35 -29.44 5.84 -21.19
C PHE A 35 -29.56 7.27 -21.74
N VAL A 36 -28.75 8.20 -21.25
CA VAL A 36 -28.73 9.60 -21.73
C VAL A 36 -28.24 9.66 -23.17
N ALA A 37 -27.16 8.94 -23.52
CA ALA A 37 -26.61 8.87 -24.86
C ALA A 37 -27.66 8.29 -25.87
N TRP A 38 -28.36 7.25 -25.47
CA TRP A 38 -29.45 6.69 -26.28
C TRP A 38 -30.61 7.68 -26.48
N LYS A 39 -31.07 8.32 -25.40
CA LYS A 39 -32.24 9.20 -25.42
C LYS A 39 -32.02 10.50 -26.18
N PHE A 40 -30.81 11.10 -26.08
CA PHE A 40 -30.53 12.45 -26.60
C PHE A 40 -29.61 12.45 -27.83
N LEU A 41 -28.78 11.44 -28.05
CA LEU A 41 -27.81 11.39 -29.14
C LEU A 41 -28.12 10.28 -30.16
N GLY A 42 -29.15 9.46 -29.93
CA GLY A 42 -29.55 8.38 -30.81
C GLY A 42 -28.51 7.26 -30.97
N VAL A 43 -27.55 7.17 -30.03
CA VAL A 43 -26.49 6.15 -30.07
C VAL A 43 -27.06 4.82 -29.58
N ASP A 44 -26.71 3.73 -30.29
CA ASP A 44 -27.12 2.38 -29.89
C ASP A 44 -26.67 2.09 -28.43
N PRO A 45 -27.57 1.63 -27.55
CA PRO A 45 -27.24 1.36 -26.14
C PRO A 45 -26.04 0.43 -25.95
N GLN A 46 -25.83 -0.53 -26.86
CA GLN A 46 -24.69 -1.44 -26.81
C GLN A 46 -23.38 -0.74 -27.15
N GLN A 47 -23.37 0.16 -28.13
CA GLN A 47 -22.19 0.95 -28.47
C GLN A 47 -21.84 1.97 -27.39
N ALA A 48 -22.84 2.64 -26.81
CA ALA A 48 -22.64 3.55 -25.67
C ALA A 48 -22.07 2.81 -24.44
N TYR A 49 -22.53 1.60 -24.20
CA TYR A 49 -22.03 0.75 -23.11
C TYR A 49 -20.58 0.28 -23.33
N GLN A 50 -20.19 -0.07 -24.56
CA GLN A 50 -18.82 -0.43 -24.87
C GLN A 50 -17.86 0.78 -24.77
N ALA A 51 -18.31 1.94 -25.20
CA ALA A 51 -17.54 3.18 -25.06
C ALA A 51 -17.32 3.56 -23.58
N THR A 52 -18.34 3.42 -22.73
CA THR A 52 -18.20 3.65 -21.28
C THR A 52 -17.24 2.65 -20.63
N LYS A 53 -17.21 1.39 -21.07
CA LYS A 53 -16.23 0.42 -20.59
C LYS A 53 -14.79 0.82 -20.92
N GLN A 54 -14.52 1.34 -22.11
CA GLN A 54 -13.19 1.80 -22.50
C GLN A 54 -12.75 3.04 -21.71
N VAL A 55 -13.66 3.99 -21.49
CA VAL A 55 -13.37 5.20 -20.70
C VAL A 55 -13.14 4.85 -19.22
N THR A 56 -13.93 3.96 -18.64
CA THR A 56 -13.75 3.54 -17.23
C THR A 56 -12.46 2.74 -17.03
N ALA A 57 -12.00 2.01 -18.05
CA ALA A 57 -10.70 1.33 -18.00
C ALA A 57 -9.51 2.32 -18.05
N GLN A 58 -9.68 3.51 -18.64
CA GLN A 58 -8.66 4.55 -18.73
C GLN A 58 -8.67 5.53 -17.55
N THR A 59 -9.82 5.74 -16.91
CA THR A 59 -9.96 6.66 -15.76
C THR A 59 -9.95 5.95 -14.40
N GLY A 60 -9.55 4.69 -14.36
CA GLY A 60 -9.51 3.74 -13.26
C GLY A 60 -9.45 4.30 -11.84
N ALA A 61 -10.57 4.78 -11.32
CA ALA A 61 -10.81 4.80 -9.89
C ALA A 61 -11.31 3.39 -9.49
N ALA A 62 -10.45 2.40 -9.62
CA ALA A 62 -10.67 1.12 -8.98
C ALA A 62 -10.30 1.32 -7.51
N GLU A 63 -11.30 1.37 -6.63
CA GLU A 63 -11.08 1.03 -5.22
C GLU A 63 -10.48 -0.38 -5.23
N THR A 64 -9.18 -0.44 -5.02
CA THR A 64 -8.43 -1.69 -4.96
C THR A 64 -8.84 -2.40 -3.69
N GLN A 65 -9.65 -3.45 -3.82
CA GLN A 65 -10.01 -4.35 -2.72
C GLN A 65 -8.78 -5.18 -2.34
N GLY A 66 -8.68 -5.54 -1.07
CA GLY A 66 -7.67 -6.48 -0.59
C GLY A 66 -7.79 -7.85 -1.25
N LEU A 67 -6.82 -8.71 -1.00
CA LEU A 67 -6.84 -10.09 -1.50
C LEU A 67 -7.97 -10.86 -0.82
N ASP A 68 -8.93 -11.39 -1.58
CA ASP A 68 -10.02 -12.20 -1.05
C ASP A 68 -9.52 -13.48 -0.35
N ASN A 69 -8.41 -14.05 -0.83
CA ASN A 69 -7.75 -15.23 -0.28
C ASN A 69 -6.23 -15.08 -0.43
N PRO A 70 -5.54 -14.42 0.51
CA PRO A 70 -4.10 -14.28 0.46
C PRO A 70 -3.40 -15.65 0.60
N THR A 71 -2.33 -15.86 -0.14
CA THR A 71 -1.45 -17.01 0.09
C THR A 71 -0.79 -16.91 1.47
N PRO A 72 -0.29 -18.01 2.04
CA PRO A 72 0.46 -17.97 3.31
C PRO A 72 1.58 -16.92 3.30
N ASP A 73 2.35 -16.83 2.22
CA ASP A 73 3.44 -15.85 2.08
C ASP A 73 2.92 -14.40 2.02
N GLN A 74 1.79 -14.18 1.37
CA GLN A 74 1.16 -12.87 1.32
C GLN A 74 0.60 -12.44 2.67
N GLN A 75 0.06 -13.38 3.43
CA GLN A 75 -0.39 -13.15 4.80
C GLN A 75 0.79 -12.88 5.73
N GLU A 76 1.86 -13.68 5.63
CA GLU A 76 3.08 -13.49 6.44
C GLU A 76 3.71 -12.10 6.18
N ALA A 77 3.74 -11.65 4.92
CA ALA A 77 4.23 -10.31 4.59
C ALA A 77 3.35 -9.21 5.20
N MET A 78 2.02 -9.39 5.23
CA MET A 78 1.10 -8.44 5.86
C MET A 78 1.27 -8.40 7.37
N ASP A 79 1.38 -9.57 8.00
CA ASP A 79 1.59 -9.69 9.45
C ASP A 79 2.93 -9.08 9.88
N PHE A 80 3.98 -9.27 9.06
CA PHE A 80 5.28 -8.66 9.29
C PHE A 80 5.21 -7.14 9.26
N VAL A 81 4.70 -6.57 8.15
CA VAL A 81 4.55 -5.12 7.99
C VAL A 81 3.67 -4.54 9.09
N GLY A 82 2.55 -5.20 9.39
CA GLY A 82 1.65 -4.80 10.46
C GLY A 82 2.29 -4.84 11.84
N THR A 83 3.16 -5.82 12.11
CA THR A 83 3.91 -5.89 13.38
C THR A 83 4.91 -4.75 13.50
N VAL A 84 5.66 -4.47 12.44
CA VAL A 84 6.63 -3.35 12.42
C VAL A 84 5.91 -2.02 12.59
N LEU A 85 4.78 -1.81 11.90
CA LEU A 85 3.97 -0.60 12.05
C LEU A 85 3.47 -0.46 13.50
N ALA A 86 3.00 -1.56 14.11
CA ALA A 86 2.57 -1.58 15.50
C ALA A 86 3.70 -1.17 16.47
N ASP A 87 4.92 -1.63 16.24
CA ASP A 87 6.09 -1.24 17.04
C ASP A 87 6.42 0.25 16.90
N THR A 88 6.29 0.81 15.70
CA THR A 88 6.46 2.26 15.49
C THR A 88 5.35 3.05 16.18
N GLU A 89 4.10 2.58 16.13
CA GLU A 89 2.96 3.19 16.83
C GLU A 89 3.19 3.27 18.34
N ASP A 90 3.60 2.16 18.94
CA ASP A 90 3.86 2.09 20.38
C ASP A 90 5.01 3.03 20.78
N THR A 91 6.09 3.03 20.00
CA THR A 91 7.26 3.86 20.24
C THR A 91 6.92 5.35 20.13
N TRP A 92 6.29 5.76 19.03
CA TRP A 92 5.97 7.17 18.82
C TRP A 92 4.85 7.68 19.73
N SER A 93 3.87 6.83 20.06
CA SER A 93 2.85 7.19 21.07
C SER A 93 3.48 7.51 22.41
N GLN A 94 4.46 6.72 22.84
CA GLN A 94 5.19 6.97 24.08
C GLN A 94 6.02 8.27 24.02
N ILE A 95 6.74 8.49 22.89
CA ILE A 95 7.57 9.69 22.72
C ILE A 95 6.70 10.95 22.68
N PHE A 96 5.60 10.94 21.90
CA PHE A 96 4.71 12.10 21.80
C PHE A 96 4.07 12.44 23.15
N GLN A 97 3.62 11.43 23.88
CA GLN A 97 3.04 11.65 25.22
C GLN A 97 4.05 12.17 26.21
N GLN A 98 5.25 11.59 26.27
CA GLN A 98 6.25 11.91 27.31
C GLN A 98 7.03 13.19 27.03
N GLN A 99 7.35 13.47 25.75
CA GLN A 99 8.22 14.59 25.39
C GLN A 99 7.46 15.81 24.88
N LEU A 100 6.30 15.60 24.25
CA LEU A 100 5.53 16.68 23.64
C LEU A 100 4.21 16.95 24.35
N GLY A 101 3.76 16.07 25.24
CA GLY A 101 2.44 16.17 25.88
C GLY A 101 1.28 16.08 24.90
N GLN A 102 1.50 15.47 23.73
CA GLN A 102 0.55 15.36 22.62
C GLN A 102 0.17 13.91 22.34
N GLN A 103 -0.98 13.72 21.73
CA GLN A 103 -1.38 12.40 21.22
C GLN A 103 -0.78 12.17 19.84
N TYR A 104 -0.12 11.03 19.65
CA TYR A 104 0.33 10.59 18.35
C TYR A 104 -0.82 10.07 17.49
N VAL A 105 -0.90 10.48 16.25
CA VAL A 105 -1.83 9.95 15.24
C VAL A 105 -1.01 9.16 14.23
N PRO A 106 -1.11 7.82 14.22
CA PRO A 106 -0.31 7.01 13.31
C PRO A 106 -0.79 7.15 11.86
N PRO A 107 0.13 6.99 10.88
CA PRO A 107 -0.27 6.94 9.47
C PRO A 107 -0.99 5.64 9.16
N LYS A 108 -1.79 5.62 8.11
CA LYS A 108 -2.20 4.37 7.49
C LYS A 108 -1.13 3.89 6.54
N LEU A 109 -0.91 2.57 6.51
CA LEU A 109 0.00 1.93 5.58
C LEU A 109 -0.79 1.14 4.55
N VAL A 110 -0.60 1.47 3.28
CA VAL A 110 -1.26 0.84 2.13
C VAL A 110 -0.30 -0.15 1.47
N MET A 111 -0.64 -1.43 1.52
CA MET A 111 0.06 -2.46 0.74
C MET A 111 -0.61 -2.57 -0.63
N PHE A 112 0.17 -2.49 -1.70
CA PHE A 112 -0.35 -2.55 -3.06
C PHE A 112 0.51 -3.44 -3.98
N SER A 113 0.09 -3.65 -5.21
CA SER A 113 0.86 -4.32 -6.26
C SER A 113 0.68 -3.59 -7.58
N GLY A 114 1.79 -3.27 -8.25
CA GLY A 114 1.80 -2.66 -9.57
C GLY A 114 1.61 -1.14 -9.55
N VAL A 115 0.40 -0.65 -9.72
CA VAL A 115 0.08 0.78 -9.80
C VAL A 115 -0.95 1.15 -8.75
N ILE A 116 -0.74 2.28 -8.07
CA ILE A 116 -1.65 2.82 -7.05
C ILE A 116 -1.85 4.33 -7.25
N ASN A 117 -3.04 4.82 -6.96
CA ASN A 117 -3.31 6.25 -6.84
C ASN A 117 -3.22 6.67 -5.38
N SER A 118 -2.42 7.68 -5.10
CA SER A 118 -2.27 8.32 -3.80
C SER A 118 -2.72 9.78 -3.87
N GLY A 119 -2.79 10.44 -2.72
CA GLY A 119 -2.99 11.90 -2.66
C GLY A 119 -1.88 12.71 -3.35
N CYS A 120 -0.72 12.10 -3.55
CA CYS A 120 0.44 12.71 -4.22
C CYS A 120 0.52 12.37 -5.73
N GLY A 121 -0.46 11.68 -6.28
CA GLY A 121 -0.51 11.24 -7.67
C GLY A 121 -0.41 9.73 -7.85
N THR A 122 -0.25 9.30 -9.09
CA THR A 122 -0.12 7.88 -9.44
C THR A 122 1.31 7.41 -9.20
N ALA A 123 1.45 6.32 -8.46
CA ALA A 123 2.73 5.68 -8.19
C ALA A 123 2.77 4.25 -8.79
N GLN A 124 3.97 3.81 -9.13
CA GLN A 124 4.24 2.48 -9.67
C GLN A 124 5.23 1.74 -8.78
N SER A 125 5.22 0.41 -8.82
CA SER A 125 6.14 -0.48 -8.07
C SER A 125 7.61 -0.07 -8.19
N ALA A 126 8.04 0.39 -9.37
CA ALA A 126 9.42 0.80 -9.64
C ALA A 126 9.88 2.03 -8.83
N MET A 127 8.97 2.78 -8.21
CA MET A 127 9.29 3.96 -7.40
C MET A 127 9.74 3.58 -5.98
N GLY A 128 9.53 2.32 -5.57
CA GLY A 128 9.80 1.87 -4.21
C GLY A 128 8.72 2.30 -3.21
N PRO A 129 8.93 2.02 -1.91
CA PRO A 129 8.11 2.54 -0.82
C PRO A 129 8.15 4.06 -0.75
N PHE A 130 7.06 4.68 -0.32
CA PHE A 130 7.02 6.13 -0.15
C PHE A 130 5.94 6.55 0.87
N TYR A 131 6.15 7.71 1.48
CA TYR A 131 5.15 8.41 2.25
C TYR A 131 4.54 9.55 1.43
N CYS A 132 3.23 9.70 1.45
CA CYS A 132 2.53 10.81 0.81
C CYS A 132 2.02 11.81 1.86
N PRO A 133 2.56 13.05 1.91
CA PRO A 133 2.10 14.05 2.87
C PRO A 133 0.67 14.54 2.63
N ALA A 134 0.17 14.49 1.38
CA ALA A 134 -1.15 14.99 1.03
C ALA A 134 -2.30 14.15 1.60
N ASP A 135 -2.12 12.85 1.75
CA ASP A 135 -3.10 11.94 2.35
C ASP A 135 -2.60 11.27 3.65
N GLN A 136 -1.36 11.59 4.07
CA GLN A 136 -0.69 11.09 5.27
C GLN A 136 -0.65 9.56 5.36
N LYS A 137 -0.37 8.92 4.22
CA LYS A 137 -0.27 7.46 4.12
C LYS A 137 1.11 7.02 3.67
N VAL A 138 1.51 5.87 4.19
CA VAL A 138 2.69 5.12 3.71
C VAL A 138 2.22 4.14 2.65
N TYR A 139 2.96 4.01 1.56
CA TYR A 139 2.67 3.11 0.45
C TYR A 139 3.81 2.15 0.24
N ILE A 140 3.51 0.85 0.20
CA ILE A 140 4.52 -0.20 0.02
C ILE A 140 4.02 -1.22 -1.01
N ASP A 141 4.77 -1.37 -2.12
CA ASP A 141 4.55 -2.49 -3.02
C ASP A 141 5.24 -3.75 -2.47
N THR A 142 4.50 -4.84 -2.43
CA THR A 142 5.02 -6.13 -1.95
C THR A 142 6.12 -6.71 -2.84
N ALA A 143 6.16 -6.35 -4.13
CA ALA A 143 7.23 -6.73 -5.03
C ALA A 143 8.58 -6.15 -4.58
N PHE A 144 8.59 -4.95 -4.00
CA PHE A 144 9.80 -4.30 -3.50
C PHE A 144 10.54 -5.16 -2.47
N PHE A 145 9.85 -5.78 -1.54
CA PHE A 145 10.49 -6.65 -0.55
C PHE A 145 11.10 -7.90 -1.17
N LYS A 146 10.45 -8.46 -2.20
CA LYS A 146 11.01 -9.58 -2.97
C LYS A 146 12.27 -9.15 -3.72
N ASP A 147 12.23 -8.02 -4.39
CA ASP A 147 13.36 -7.48 -5.15
C ASP A 147 14.54 -7.13 -4.24
N MET A 148 14.27 -6.57 -3.06
CA MET A 148 15.29 -6.31 -2.05
C MET A 148 16.03 -7.59 -1.64
N ARG A 149 15.32 -8.71 -1.47
CA ARG A 149 15.93 -10.00 -1.14
C ARG A 149 16.69 -10.62 -2.31
N THR A 150 16.14 -10.56 -3.53
CA THR A 150 16.66 -11.30 -4.68
C THR A 150 17.67 -10.51 -5.51
N GLN A 151 17.48 -9.20 -5.69
CA GLN A 151 18.30 -8.38 -6.57
C GLN A 151 19.38 -7.59 -5.84
N MET A 152 19.10 -7.15 -4.61
CA MET A 152 20.05 -6.37 -3.82
C MET A 152 20.97 -7.24 -2.95
N GLY A 153 20.85 -8.57 -3.01
CA GLY A 153 21.69 -9.49 -2.25
C GLY A 153 21.57 -9.35 -0.73
N ILE A 154 20.53 -8.70 -0.24
CA ILE A 154 20.25 -8.52 1.19
C ILE A 154 19.75 -9.83 1.80
N GLY A 155 20.14 -10.93 1.24
CA GLY A 155 19.84 -12.30 1.68
C GLY A 155 21.07 -13.20 1.75
N GLY A 156 22.27 -12.76 1.32
CA GLY A 156 23.54 -13.52 1.40
C GLY A 156 23.56 -14.88 0.68
N GLU A 157 24.75 -15.45 0.46
CA GLU A 157 24.93 -16.76 -0.19
C GLU A 157 24.59 -17.95 0.70
N GLN A 158 24.14 -19.01 0.06
CA GLN A 158 23.40 -20.16 0.54
C GLN A 158 24.20 -21.18 1.34
N ASN A 159 24.04 -21.18 2.65
CA ASN A 159 24.21 -22.35 3.52
C ASN A 159 23.01 -22.47 4.46
N GLN A 160 22.47 -23.66 4.66
CA GLN A 160 21.21 -23.87 5.42
C GLN A 160 21.22 -23.34 6.87
N THR A 161 22.39 -23.20 7.49
CA THR A 161 22.58 -22.57 8.80
C THR A 161 22.65 -21.05 8.73
N GLU A 162 22.95 -20.48 7.57
CA GLU A 162 22.93 -19.05 7.30
C GLU A 162 21.57 -18.57 6.83
N LEU A 163 20.73 -19.42 6.19
CA LEU A 163 19.36 -19.08 5.81
C LEU A 163 18.55 -18.54 6.99
N ALA A 164 18.65 -19.18 8.17
CA ALA A 164 17.98 -18.69 9.37
C ALA A 164 18.54 -17.36 9.91
N ARG A 165 19.80 -17.01 9.60
CA ARG A 165 20.41 -15.70 9.93
C ARG A 165 20.11 -14.66 8.87
N GLN A 166 19.97 -15.07 7.62
CA GLN A 166 19.69 -14.23 6.46
C GLN A 166 18.24 -13.75 6.45
N ASP A 167 17.28 -14.60 6.84
CA ASP A 167 15.90 -14.17 7.09
C ASP A 167 15.87 -13.04 8.11
N GLN A 168 16.73 -13.08 9.13
CA GLN A 168 16.80 -12.00 10.13
C GLN A 168 17.39 -10.70 9.57
N ALA A 169 18.37 -10.76 8.65
CA ALA A 169 18.94 -9.58 8.01
C ALA A 169 17.96 -8.94 7.01
N GLY A 170 17.28 -9.78 6.22
CA GLY A 170 16.21 -9.33 5.32
C GLY A 170 15.04 -8.70 6.08
N ASP A 171 14.62 -9.29 7.19
CA ASP A 171 13.58 -8.76 8.07
C ASP A 171 13.97 -7.38 8.62
N PHE A 172 15.23 -7.22 9.05
CA PHE A 172 15.69 -5.93 9.57
C PHE A 172 15.66 -4.84 8.49
N ALA A 173 16.14 -5.15 7.29
CA ALA A 173 16.13 -4.18 6.18
C ALA A 173 14.69 -3.77 5.80
N GLN A 174 13.76 -4.71 5.74
CA GLN A 174 12.34 -4.43 5.48
C GLN A 174 11.72 -3.60 6.62
N ALA A 175 12.00 -3.94 7.87
CA ALA A 175 11.53 -3.18 9.03
C ALA A 175 12.08 -1.74 9.03
N TYR A 176 13.34 -1.57 8.64
CA TYR A 176 13.96 -0.25 8.48
C TYR A 176 13.22 0.61 7.46
N VAL A 177 12.86 0.03 6.30
CA VAL A 177 12.10 0.75 5.26
C VAL A 177 10.75 1.22 5.81
N VAL A 178 9.97 0.35 6.46
CA VAL A 178 8.69 0.74 7.07
C VAL A 178 8.88 1.87 8.07
N ALA A 179 9.88 1.75 8.96
CA ALA A 179 10.16 2.77 9.97
C ALA A 179 10.64 4.10 9.35
N HIS A 180 11.36 4.05 8.23
CA HIS A 180 11.80 5.22 7.47
C HIS A 180 10.61 6.02 6.94
N GLU A 181 9.64 5.36 6.31
CA GLU A 181 8.44 6.02 5.79
C GLU A 181 7.56 6.58 6.92
N VAL A 182 7.48 5.88 8.06
CA VAL A 182 6.86 6.44 9.28
C VAL A 182 7.63 7.66 9.77
N GLY A 183 8.96 7.69 9.64
CA GLY A 183 9.78 8.87 9.94
C GLY A 183 9.36 10.10 9.14
N HIS A 184 9.06 9.95 7.84
CA HIS A 184 8.52 11.05 7.02
C HIS A 184 7.15 11.53 7.51
N HIS A 185 6.30 10.62 7.99
CA HIS A 185 5.05 11.01 8.63
C HIS A 185 5.29 11.86 9.89
N ILE A 186 6.22 11.45 10.75
CA ILE A 186 6.60 12.21 11.94
C ILE A 186 7.10 13.61 11.57
N GLN A 187 7.97 13.70 10.57
CA GLN A 187 8.46 14.99 10.06
C GLN A 187 7.31 15.89 9.60
N THR A 188 6.33 15.31 8.90
CA THR A 188 5.15 16.04 8.40
C THR A 188 4.29 16.56 9.56
N ILE A 189 3.91 15.73 10.53
CA ILE A 189 3.03 16.15 11.63
C ILE A 189 3.72 17.10 12.61
N LEU A 190 5.06 17.09 12.68
CA LEU A 190 5.84 18.06 13.45
C LEU A 190 6.18 19.34 12.66
N GLY A 191 5.74 19.46 11.40
CA GLY A 191 6.02 20.62 10.57
C GLY A 191 7.49 20.75 10.14
N LEU A 192 8.26 19.64 10.18
CA LEU A 192 9.68 19.63 9.84
C LEU A 192 9.95 19.31 8.36
N SER A 193 8.96 18.76 7.66
CA SER A 193 9.10 18.28 6.30
C SER A 193 8.68 19.30 5.26
N LEU A 194 9.54 20.29 4.99
CA LEU A 194 9.35 21.17 3.84
C LEU A 194 10.53 21.15 2.85
N ILE A 195 11.52 20.26 3.03
CA ILE A 195 12.80 20.39 2.33
C ILE A 195 13.20 19.18 1.48
N HIS A 196 12.56 18.03 1.62
CA HIS A 196 12.96 16.81 0.89
C HIS A 196 11.76 16.10 0.28
N ILE A 197 11.27 16.65 -0.80
CA ILE A 197 10.50 15.91 -1.81
C ILE A 197 11.12 16.22 -3.17
#